data_31ed874311a837c70b84a9fb76e62ac6
#
_entry.id   31ed874311a837c70b84a9fb76e62ac6
#
_cell.length_a   1.000
_cell.length_b   1.000
_cell.length_c   1.000
_cell.angle_alpha   90.00
_cell.angle_beta   90.00
_cell.angle_gamma   90.00
#
_symmetry.space_group_name_H-M   'P 1'
#
loop_
_entity.id
_entity.type
_entity.pdbx_description
1 polymer ?
#
loop_
_entity_poly.entity_id
_entity_poly.type
_entity_poly.pdbx_seq_one_letter_code
_entity_poly.pdbx_strand_id
1 'polypeptide(L)'
;MKNNATNSPVLTLVYGAAIAAIYVVLTMVFLPISFGPIQFRISELLCVLPYFTPAAIPGLFIGCLLANFLGGAAALDVIFGSIATLIGAVGSYLLRKNRYLVSVPPILANMIIVPWVLRFAYGSEDMIWFSTITVGIGEILAIGILGQILLSVLIRVSACDFWKSCSVKLVIPYLLDEKSSRCGIFYGTGNFEKFPVP
;
A
#
# COMPACT_ATOMS: atom_id res chain seq x y z
N MET A 1 9.71 -14.64 -31.03
CA MET A 1 10.60 -14.14 -29.98
C MET A 1 9.71 -13.43 -28.96
N LYS A 2 9.41 -14.08 -27.83
CA LYS A 2 8.64 -13.45 -26.72
C LYS A 2 9.51 -12.36 -26.10
N ASN A 3 9.02 -11.14 -26.12
CA ASN A 3 9.70 -9.98 -25.52
C ASN A 3 9.74 -10.15 -23.99
N ASN A 4 10.88 -10.57 -23.46
CA ASN A 4 11.17 -10.65 -22.02
C ASN A 4 11.42 -9.27 -21.38
N ALA A 5 10.89 -8.20 -21.96
CA ALA A 5 11.12 -6.83 -21.47
C ALA A 5 10.36 -6.49 -20.18
N THR A 6 9.36 -7.30 -19.80
CA THR A 6 8.45 -6.99 -18.68
C THR A 6 8.93 -7.47 -17.31
N ASN A 7 9.94 -8.35 -17.26
CA ASN A 7 10.49 -8.88 -16.00
C ASN A 7 11.91 -8.39 -15.72
N SER A 8 12.26 -7.15 -16.08
CA SER A 8 13.59 -6.66 -15.73
C SER A 8 13.64 -6.34 -14.22
N PRO A 9 14.62 -6.89 -13.48
CA PRO A 9 14.80 -6.61 -12.05
C PRO A 9 14.98 -5.11 -11.79
N VAL A 10 15.50 -4.39 -12.78
CA VAL A 10 15.66 -2.94 -12.74
C VAL A 10 14.31 -2.23 -12.64
N LEU A 11 13.31 -2.66 -13.39
CA LEU A 11 11.99 -2.03 -13.37
C LEU A 11 11.29 -2.24 -12.02
N THR A 12 11.40 -3.43 -11.45
CA THR A 12 10.90 -3.74 -10.10
C THR A 12 11.56 -2.84 -9.05
N LEU A 13 12.87 -2.63 -9.17
CA LEU A 13 13.61 -1.75 -8.27
C LEU A 13 13.15 -0.29 -8.40
N VAL A 14 12.96 0.20 -9.62
CA VAL A 14 12.48 1.57 -9.87
C VAL A 14 11.09 1.80 -9.27
N TYR A 15 10.17 0.85 -9.43
CA TYR A 15 8.84 0.95 -8.81
C TYR A 15 8.91 0.91 -7.29
N GLY A 16 9.70 0.01 -6.73
CA GLY A 16 9.92 -0.05 -5.28
C GLY A 16 10.49 1.26 -4.73
N ALA A 17 11.49 1.82 -5.40
CA ALA A 17 12.10 3.10 -5.02
C ALA A 17 11.12 4.27 -5.12
N ALA A 18 10.30 4.33 -6.17
CA ALA A 18 9.29 5.36 -6.33
C ALA A 18 8.21 5.27 -5.21
N ILE A 19 7.75 4.07 -4.88
CA ILE A 19 6.79 3.84 -3.79
C ILE A 19 7.41 4.25 -2.45
N ALA A 20 8.66 3.88 -2.19
CA ALA A 20 9.38 4.26 -0.97
C ALA A 20 9.49 5.79 -0.86
N ALA A 21 9.86 6.48 -1.96
CA ALA A 21 9.97 7.94 -1.98
C ALA A 21 8.62 8.60 -1.68
N ILE A 22 7.54 8.16 -2.31
CA ILE A 22 6.18 8.69 -2.07
C ILE A 22 5.78 8.46 -0.60
N TYR A 23 6.07 7.28 -0.05
CA TYR A 23 5.77 6.96 1.35
C TYR A 23 6.49 7.94 2.30
N VAL A 24 7.80 8.17 2.08
CA VAL A 24 8.59 9.11 2.89
C VAL A 24 8.04 10.52 2.77
N VAL A 25 7.77 11.01 1.55
CA VAL A 25 7.24 12.37 1.33
C VAL A 25 5.90 12.54 2.04
N LEU A 26 4.98 11.59 1.91
CA LEU A 26 3.69 11.64 2.58
C LEU A 26 3.84 11.68 4.11
N THR A 27 4.72 10.84 4.66
CA THR A 27 4.97 10.84 6.12
C THR A 27 5.57 12.18 6.57
N MET A 28 6.51 12.75 5.83
CA MET A 28 7.16 14.02 6.19
C MET A 28 6.20 15.21 6.08
N VAL A 29 5.37 15.26 5.03
CA VAL A 29 4.37 16.33 4.86
C VAL A 29 3.33 16.30 5.99
N PHE A 30 2.93 15.13 6.44
CA PHE A 30 1.93 14.95 7.50
C PHE A 30 2.55 14.56 8.85
N LEU A 31 3.82 14.90 9.08
CA LEU A 31 4.59 14.55 10.27
C LEU A 31 3.85 14.79 11.60
N PRO A 32 3.23 15.98 11.83
CA PRO A 32 2.57 16.27 13.10
C PRO A 32 1.37 15.36 13.40
N ILE A 33 0.73 14.83 12.35
CA ILE A 33 -0.43 13.95 12.47
C ILE A 33 0.04 12.49 12.55
N SER A 34 1.13 12.17 11.87
CA SER A 34 1.70 10.81 11.81
C SER A 34 2.26 10.32 13.14
N PHE A 35 2.79 11.24 13.95
CA PHE A 35 3.42 10.95 15.26
C PHE A 35 2.68 11.63 16.43
N GLY A 36 1.42 12.01 16.24
CA GLY A 36 0.56 12.58 17.27
C GLY A 36 -0.01 11.54 18.25
N PRO A 37 -0.80 11.98 19.25
CA PRO A 37 -1.43 11.09 20.24
C PRO A 37 -2.37 10.04 19.63
N ILE A 38 -3.00 10.39 18.50
CA ILE A 38 -3.71 9.44 17.63
C ILE A 38 -2.80 9.25 16.42
N GLN A 39 -2.11 8.12 16.34
CA GLN A 39 -1.21 7.84 15.23
C GLN A 39 -2.02 7.61 13.94
N PHE A 40 -2.19 8.67 13.16
CA PHE A 40 -2.84 8.61 11.86
C PHE A 40 -1.79 8.80 10.76
N ARG A 41 -1.28 7.69 10.23
CA ARG A 41 -0.25 7.69 9.18
C ARG A 41 -0.93 7.65 7.81
N ILE A 42 -1.03 8.79 7.14
CA ILE A 42 -1.61 8.87 5.79
C ILE A 42 -0.81 8.01 4.80
N SER A 43 0.51 7.90 4.95
CA SER A 43 1.37 7.05 4.10
C SER A 43 0.97 5.57 4.11
N GLU A 44 0.31 5.08 5.16
CA GLU A 44 -0.17 3.69 5.22
C GLU A 44 -1.28 3.38 4.19
N LEU A 45 -1.92 4.41 3.61
CA LEU A 45 -2.84 4.21 2.48
C LEU A 45 -2.16 3.49 1.30
N LEU A 46 -0.83 3.59 1.17
CA LEU A 46 -0.06 2.92 0.13
C LEU A 46 0.05 1.40 0.35
N CYS A 47 -0.28 0.90 1.54
CA CYS A 47 -0.28 -0.54 1.85
C CYS A 47 -1.29 -1.37 1.03
N VAL A 48 -2.13 -0.71 0.23
CA VAL A 48 -2.98 -1.38 -0.77
C VAL A 48 -2.26 -1.63 -2.11
N LEU A 49 -1.11 -0.99 -2.38
CA LEU A 49 -0.37 -1.12 -3.65
C LEU A 49 0.15 -2.53 -3.96
N PRO A 50 0.45 -3.41 -2.99
CA PRO A 50 0.77 -4.81 -3.27
C PRO A 50 -0.34 -5.55 -4.03
N TYR A 51 -1.56 -5.03 -4.05
CA TYR A 51 -2.64 -5.52 -4.93
C TYR A 51 -2.22 -5.52 -6.40
N PHE A 52 -1.48 -4.50 -6.85
CA PHE A 52 -1.09 -4.31 -8.25
C PHE A 52 0.29 -4.91 -8.55
N THR A 53 1.26 -4.74 -7.65
CA THR A 53 2.65 -5.12 -7.90
C THR A 53 3.36 -5.65 -6.66
N PRO A 54 4.12 -6.76 -6.76
CA PRO A 54 4.95 -7.25 -5.66
C PRO A 54 6.12 -6.32 -5.34
N ALA A 55 6.52 -5.43 -6.27
CA ALA A 55 7.55 -4.42 -6.02
C ALA A 55 7.17 -3.43 -4.91
N ALA A 56 5.87 -3.30 -4.60
CA ALA A 56 5.40 -2.48 -3.51
C ALA A 56 5.83 -3.02 -2.13
N ILE A 57 6.02 -4.32 -1.97
CA ILE A 57 6.39 -4.94 -0.68
C ILE A 57 7.73 -4.37 -0.17
N PRO A 58 8.87 -4.50 -0.88
CA PRO A 58 10.13 -3.91 -0.44
C PRO A 58 10.07 -2.38 -0.44
N GLY A 59 9.32 -1.75 -1.36
CA GLY A 59 9.17 -0.30 -1.42
C GLY A 59 8.53 0.27 -0.15
N LEU A 60 7.45 -0.34 0.32
CA LEU A 60 6.75 0.07 1.55
C LEU A 60 7.61 -0.16 2.80
N PHE A 61 8.31 -1.30 2.88
CA PHE A 61 9.21 -1.61 3.98
C PHE A 61 10.32 -0.57 4.11
N ILE A 62 11.04 -0.30 3.01
CA ILE A 62 12.13 0.68 2.98
C ILE A 62 11.57 2.09 3.20
N GLY A 63 10.43 2.41 2.60
CA GLY A 63 9.76 3.69 2.77
C GLY A 63 9.38 3.96 4.22
N CYS A 64 8.78 2.99 4.91
CA CYS A 64 8.43 3.07 6.32
C CYS A 64 9.68 3.21 7.21
N LEU A 65 10.72 2.41 6.95
CA LEU A 65 11.97 2.46 7.68
C LEU A 65 12.63 3.84 7.59
N LEU A 66 12.76 4.37 6.38
CA LEU A 66 13.33 5.69 6.14
C LEU A 66 12.45 6.81 6.71
N ALA A 67 11.13 6.71 6.57
CA ALA A 67 10.20 7.71 7.09
C ALA A 67 10.24 7.79 8.62
N ASN A 68 10.27 6.66 9.32
CA ASN A 68 10.39 6.61 10.78
C ASN A 68 11.75 7.14 11.24
N PHE A 69 12.84 6.77 10.54
CA PHE A 69 14.18 7.24 10.85
C PHE A 69 14.31 8.77 10.67
N LEU A 70 13.85 9.29 9.53
CA LEU A 70 13.90 10.73 9.24
C LEU A 70 12.92 11.53 10.10
N GLY A 71 11.79 10.93 10.48
CA GLY A 71 10.81 11.53 11.39
C GLY A 71 11.23 11.59 12.83
N GLY A 72 12.41 11.03 13.18
CA GLY A 72 12.92 11.02 14.56
C GLY A 72 12.18 10.06 15.47
N ALA A 73 11.57 9.02 14.93
CA ALA A 73 10.92 7.98 15.73
C ALA A 73 11.93 7.19 16.57
N ALA A 74 11.48 6.63 17.68
CA ALA A 74 12.31 5.77 18.51
C ALA A 74 12.85 4.56 17.72
N ALA A 75 14.05 4.09 18.04
CA ALA A 75 14.70 3.00 17.31
C ALA A 75 13.82 1.72 17.22
N LEU A 76 13.07 1.43 18.27
CA LEU A 76 12.11 0.30 18.28
C LEU A 76 10.98 0.52 17.27
N ASP A 77 10.48 1.76 17.11
CA ASP A 77 9.44 2.07 16.13
C ASP A 77 9.97 2.00 14.70
N VAL A 78 11.21 2.44 14.47
CA VAL A 78 11.87 2.29 13.16
C VAL A 78 11.91 0.82 12.74
N ILE A 79 12.25 -0.09 13.65
CA ILE A 79 12.41 -1.52 13.34
C ILE A 79 11.04 -2.22 13.30
N PHE A 80 10.31 -2.19 14.41
CA PHE A 80 9.07 -2.96 14.54
C PHE A 80 7.91 -2.37 13.74
N GLY A 81 7.82 -1.04 13.59
CA GLY A 81 6.85 -0.40 12.71
C GLY A 81 7.09 -0.78 11.24
N SER A 82 8.35 -0.84 10.81
CA SER A 82 8.67 -1.28 9.44
C SER A 82 8.38 -2.78 9.23
N ILE A 83 8.60 -3.61 10.24
CA ILE A 83 8.24 -5.04 10.19
C ILE A 83 6.71 -5.19 10.13
N ALA A 84 5.95 -4.40 10.88
CA ALA A 84 4.48 -4.41 10.82
C ALA A 84 4.00 -4.07 9.41
N THR A 85 4.54 -3.01 8.80
CA THR A 85 4.25 -2.61 7.41
C THR A 85 4.62 -3.73 6.42
N LEU A 86 5.76 -4.40 6.62
CA LEU A 86 6.18 -5.53 5.77
C LEU A 86 5.18 -6.69 5.86
N ILE A 87 4.80 -7.11 7.08
CA ILE A 87 3.83 -8.18 7.30
C ILE A 87 2.49 -7.81 6.65
N GLY A 88 2.04 -6.56 6.86
CA GLY A 88 0.84 -6.02 6.25
C GLY A 88 0.89 -6.07 4.71
N ALA A 89 1.99 -5.61 4.10
CA ALA A 89 2.18 -5.59 2.66
C ALA A 89 2.20 -7.01 2.05
N VAL A 90 2.87 -7.96 2.70
CA VAL A 90 2.84 -9.38 2.27
C VAL A 90 1.44 -9.94 2.38
N GLY A 91 0.74 -9.70 3.49
CA GLY A 91 -0.64 -10.13 3.67
C GLY A 91 -1.60 -9.53 2.63
N SER A 92 -1.44 -8.24 2.31
CA SER A 92 -2.19 -7.56 1.25
C SER A 92 -1.97 -8.23 -0.11
N TYR A 93 -0.73 -8.60 -0.42
CA TYR A 93 -0.39 -9.32 -1.65
C TYR A 93 -1.03 -10.71 -1.72
N LEU A 94 -1.02 -11.45 -0.61
CA LEU A 94 -1.63 -12.79 -0.54
C LEU A 94 -3.16 -12.73 -0.70
N LEU A 95 -3.80 -11.70 -0.14
CA LEU A 95 -5.25 -11.50 -0.19
C LEU A 95 -5.72 -10.67 -1.40
N ARG A 96 -4.85 -10.40 -2.38
CA ARG A 96 -5.15 -9.57 -3.56
C ARG A 96 -6.31 -10.07 -4.44
N LYS A 97 -6.77 -11.31 -4.25
CA LYS A 97 -7.95 -11.83 -4.97
C LYS A 97 -9.22 -11.04 -4.64
N ASN A 98 -9.34 -10.55 -3.41
CA ASN A 98 -10.49 -9.81 -2.92
C ASN A 98 -10.07 -8.39 -2.55
N ARG A 99 -10.47 -7.39 -3.35
CA ARG A 99 -10.08 -5.99 -3.18
C ARG A 99 -10.36 -5.41 -1.78
N TYR A 100 -11.41 -5.88 -1.11
CA TYR A 100 -11.77 -5.39 0.23
C TYR A 100 -10.90 -6.01 1.32
N LEU A 101 -10.43 -7.24 1.13
CA LEU A 101 -9.58 -7.94 2.10
C LEU A 101 -8.12 -7.47 2.08
N VAL A 102 -7.70 -6.74 1.05
CA VAL A 102 -6.33 -6.21 0.92
C VAL A 102 -5.97 -5.27 2.07
N SER A 103 -6.94 -4.52 2.61
CA SER A 103 -6.72 -3.59 3.71
C SER A 103 -6.63 -4.25 5.09
N VAL A 104 -7.13 -5.48 5.24
CA VAL A 104 -7.24 -6.14 6.55
C VAL A 104 -5.87 -6.50 7.15
N PRO A 105 -4.93 -7.13 6.42
CA PRO A 105 -3.64 -7.54 7.00
C PRO A 105 -2.81 -6.38 7.55
N PRO A 106 -2.64 -5.23 6.87
CA PRO A 106 -1.85 -4.14 7.41
C PRO A 106 -2.52 -3.50 8.64
N ILE A 107 -3.85 -3.36 8.65
CA ILE A 107 -4.57 -2.87 9.82
C ILE A 107 -4.31 -3.78 11.03
N LEU A 108 -4.45 -5.10 10.86
CA LEU A 108 -4.23 -6.06 11.95
C LEU A 108 -2.77 -6.10 12.42
N ALA A 109 -1.81 -6.04 11.49
CA ALA A 109 -0.39 -6.05 11.82
C ALA A 109 -0.02 -4.83 12.69
N ASN A 110 -0.49 -3.65 12.32
CA ASN A 110 -0.24 -2.42 13.06
C ASN A 110 -0.98 -2.42 14.41
N MET A 111 -2.23 -2.86 14.47
CA MET A 111 -2.99 -2.98 15.71
C MET A 111 -2.34 -3.92 16.74
N ILE A 112 -1.63 -4.94 16.28
CA ILE A 112 -0.96 -5.89 17.18
C ILE A 112 0.41 -5.37 17.58
N ILE A 113 1.21 -4.82 16.67
CA ILE A 113 2.62 -4.50 16.90
C ILE A 113 2.79 -3.11 17.51
N VAL A 114 2.15 -2.09 16.94
CA VAL A 114 2.38 -0.69 17.29
C VAL A 114 2.08 -0.35 18.76
N PRO A 115 1.01 -0.86 19.40
CA PRO A 115 0.74 -0.55 20.82
C PRO A 115 1.86 -0.99 21.77
N TRP A 116 2.51 -2.12 21.47
CA TRP A 116 3.67 -2.58 22.24
C TRP A 116 4.88 -1.66 22.03
N VAL A 117 5.09 -1.20 20.81
CA VAL A 117 6.14 -0.22 20.51
C VAL A 117 5.91 1.07 21.26
N LEU A 118 4.67 1.59 21.27
CA LEU A 118 4.31 2.79 22.02
C LEU A 118 4.64 2.64 23.52
N ARG A 119 4.32 1.50 24.10
CA ARG A 119 4.59 1.26 25.51
C ARG A 119 6.07 1.15 25.81
N PHE A 120 6.84 0.39 25.01
CA PHE A 120 8.24 0.11 25.32
C PHE A 120 9.22 1.18 24.78
N ALA A 121 8.91 1.82 23.67
CA ALA A 121 9.76 2.81 23.04
C ALA A 121 9.52 4.23 23.55
N TYR A 122 8.26 4.57 23.83
CA TYR A 122 7.87 5.92 24.24
C TYR A 122 7.46 6.01 25.71
N GLY A 123 7.45 4.88 26.43
CA GLY A 123 7.09 4.83 27.86
C GLY A 123 5.66 5.29 28.12
N SER A 124 4.75 5.10 27.14
CA SER A 124 3.36 5.53 27.32
C SER A 124 2.73 4.79 28.51
N GLU A 125 2.17 5.53 29.47
CA GLU A 125 1.46 4.97 30.61
C GLU A 125 0.08 4.45 30.25
N ASP A 126 -0.37 4.74 29.02
CA ASP A 126 -1.66 4.30 28.53
C ASP A 126 -1.79 2.77 28.52
N MET A 127 -2.97 2.29 28.85
CA MET A 127 -3.26 0.86 28.78
C MET A 127 -3.12 0.37 27.33
N ILE A 128 -2.46 -0.76 27.11
CA ILE A 128 -2.20 -1.33 25.78
C ILE A 128 -3.48 -1.43 24.94
N TRP A 129 -4.61 -1.82 25.57
CA TRP A 129 -5.88 -1.93 24.85
C TRP A 129 -6.40 -0.58 24.36
N PHE A 130 -6.17 0.52 25.10
CA PHE A 130 -6.53 1.87 24.67
C PHE A 130 -5.68 2.28 23.45
N SER A 131 -4.35 2.08 23.50
CA SER A 131 -3.46 2.32 22.37
C SER A 131 -3.83 1.45 21.15
N THR A 132 -4.27 0.20 21.37
CA THR A 132 -4.74 -0.68 20.28
C THR A 132 -5.99 -0.12 19.61
N ILE A 133 -6.93 0.42 20.35
CA ILE A 133 -8.14 1.02 19.81
C ILE A 133 -7.81 2.29 19.03
N THR A 134 -6.98 3.18 19.58
CA THR A 134 -6.63 4.46 18.92
C THR A 134 -5.84 4.23 17.63
N VAL A 135 -4.84 3.34 17.67
CA VAL A 135 -4.11 2.90 16.47
C VAL A 135 -5.05 2.26 15.47
N GLY A 136 -5.94 1.36 15.92
CA GLY A 136 -6.90 0.69 15.06
C GLY A 136 -7.83 1.65 14.33
N ILE A 137 -8.33 2.68 15.01
CA ILE A 137 -9.17 3.72 14.40
C ILE A 137 -8.35 4.47 13.34
N GLY A 138 -7.11 4.88 13.66
CA GLY A 138 -6.21 5.55 12.72
C GLY A 138 -5.96 4.72 11.46
N GLU A 139 -5.67 3.43 11.62
CA GLU A 139 -5.40 2.51 10.51
C GLU A 139 -6.65 2.21 9.65
N ILE A 140 -7.82 2.07 10.29
CA ILE A 140 -9.09 1.90 9.56
C ILE A 140 -9.37 3.13 8.70
N LEU A 141 -9.14 4.32 9.19
CA LEU A 141 -9.29 5.56 8.42
C LEU A 141 -8.25 5.65 7.29
N ALA A 142 -6.97 5.39 7.59
CA ALA A 142 -5.89 5.52 6.61
C ALA A 142 -5.95 4.43 5.52
N ILE A 143 -6.03 3.15 5.89
CA ILE A 143 -5.96 2.03 4.96
C ILE A 143 -7.37 1.60 4.54
N GLY A 144 -8.29 1.53 5.51
CA GLY A 144 -9.66 1.07 5.26
C GLY A 144 -10.44 2.04 4.39
N ILE A 145 -10.39 3.34 4.66
CA ILE A 145 -11.15 4.35 3.90
C ILE A 145 -10.27 4.93 2.79
N LEU A 146 -9.19 5.64 3.13
CA LEU A 146 -8.37 6.32 2.12
C LEU A 146 -7.68 5.32 1.18
N GLY A 147 -7.17 4.20 1.70
CA GLY A 147 -6.56 3.15 0.90
C GLY A 147 -7.55 2.51 -0.06
N GLN A 148 -8.81 2.25 0.35
CA GLN A 148 -9.84 1.71 -0.55
C GLN A 148 -10.31 2.71 -1.60
N ILE A 149 -10.32 4.01 -1.28
CA ILE A 149 -10.57 5.06 -2.27
C ILE A 149 -9.44 5.07 -3.29
N LEU A 150 -8.17 5.09 -2.84
CA LEU A 150 -7.00 5.03 -3.71
C LEU A 150 -7.05 3.79 -4.61
N LEU A 151 -7.31 2.61 -4.05
CA LEU A 151 -7.44 1.36 -4.78
C LEU A 151 -8.53 1.44 -5.85
N SER A 152 -9.70 1.99 -5.50
CA SER A 152 -10.83 2.15 -6.42
C SER A 152 -10.51 3.12 -7.56
N VAL A 153 -9.82 4.22 -7.27
CA VAL A 153 -9.37 5.20 -8.27
C VAL A 153 -8.34 4.56 -9.19
N LEU A 154 -7.35 3.87 -8.65
CA LEU A 154 -6.31 3.19 -9.45
C LEU A 154 -6.90 2.09 -10.36
N ILE A 155 -7.86 1.31 -9.86
CA ILE A 155 -8.57 0.31 -10.68
C ILE A 155 -9.34 1.01 -11.81
N ARG A 156 -10.03 2.12 -11.54
CA ARG A 156 -10.76 2.89 -12.58
C ARG A 156 -9.81 3.50 -13.59
N VAL A 157 -8.71 4.09 -13.15
CA VAL A 157 -7.69 4.67 -14.04
C VAL A 157 -7.02 3.59 -14.88
N SER A 158 -6.77 2.41 -14.31
CA SER A 158 -6.26 1.24 -15.06
C SER A 158 -7.29 0.66 -16.04
N ALA A 159 -8.57 0.85 -15.79
CA ALA A 159 -9.66 0.37 -16.64
C ALA A 159 -10.14 1.42 -17.66
N CYS A 160 -9.87 2.69 -17.44
CA CYS A 160 -10.29 3.76 -18.32
C CYS A 160 -9.25 4.09 -19.40
N ASP A 161 -9.76 4.46 -20.59
CA ASP A 161 -9.06 4.85 -21.82
C ASP A 161 -8.05 6.03 -21.70
N PHE A 162 -7.75 6.52 -20.52
CA PHE A 162 -6.72 7.52 -20.29
C PHE A 162 -5.37 7.10 -20.88
N TRP A 163 -5.11 5.80 -20.98
CA TRP A 163 -3.94 5.22 -21.60
C TRP A 163 -3.86 5.34 -23.11
N LYS A 164 -4.98 5.42 -23.81
CA LYS A 164 -4.98 5.60 -25.26
C LYS A 164 -4.61 7.03 -25.68
N SER A 165 -4.85 8.01 -24.82
CA SER A 165 -4.64 9.43 -25.13
C SER A 165 -3.30 9.99 -24.65
N CYS A 166 -2.62 9.33 -23.69
CA CYS A 166 -1.37 9.83 -23.16
C CYS A 166 -0.20 8.96 -23.65
N SER A 167 0.63 9.51 -24.54
CA SER A 167 1.86 8.88 -25.08
C SER A 167 2.92 8.55 -24.03
N VAL A 168 2.56 8.35 -22.78
CA VAL A 168 3.43 7.88 -21.71
C VAL A 168 3.48 6.36 -21.72
N LYS A 169 3.77 5.76 -22.88
CA LYS A 169 4.11 4.33 -23.03
C LYS A 169 5.35 3.91 -22.25
N LEU A 170 6.02 4.85 -21.57
CA LEU A 170 7.34 4.60 -21.00
C LEU A 170 7.34 4.25 -19.50
N VAL A 171 6.27 4.54 -18.76
CA VAL A 171 6.35 4.46 -17.29
C VAL A 171 5.53 3.32 -16.66
N ILE A 172 4.51 2.77 -17.31
CA ILE A 172 3.68 1.74 -16.70
C ILE A 172 3.36 0.52 -17.62
N PRO A 173 4.30 -0.07 -18.38
CA PRO A 173 4.02 -1.29 -19.13
C PRO A 173 3.73 -2.49 -18.22
N TYR A 174 4.30 -2.48 -17.01
CA TYR A 174 4.24 -3.61 -16.07
C TYR A 174 2.89 -3.78 -15.36
N LEU A 175 2.15 -2.69 -15.16
CA LEU A 175 0.83 -2.76 -14.51
C LEU A 175 -0.27 -3.27 -15.45
N LEU A 176 -0.01 -3.23 -16.77
CA LEU A 176 -1.02 -3.54 -17.78
C LEU A 176 -0.89 -4.93 -18.40
N ASP A 177 0.32 -5.53 -18.40
CA ASP A 177 0.56 -6.78 -19.10
C ASP A 177 -0.17 -7.98 -18.46
N GLU A 178 -0.27 -8.01 -17.13
CA GLU A 178 -1.02 -9.09 -16.43
C GLU A 178 -2.56 -8.95 -16.56
N LYS A 179 -3.07 -7.72 -16.88
CA LYS A 179 -4.51 -7.45 -17.07
C LYS A 179 -4.93 -7.19 -18.51
N SER A 180 -3.98 -6.96 -19.42
CA SER A 180 -4.29 -6.73 -20.85
C SER A 180 -4.99 -7.94 -21.47
N SER A 181 -4.70 -9.16 -21.01
CA SER A 181 -5.42 -10.36 -21.42
C SER A 181 -6.89 -10.38 -20.97
N ARG A 182 -7.27 -9.59 -19.97
CA ARG A 182 -8.66 -9.48 -19.46
C ARG A 182 -9.40 -8.25 -20.00
N CYS A 183 -8.71 -7.23 -20.48
CA CYS A 183 -9.32 -6.04 -21.08
C CYS A 183 -9.70 -6.22 -22.56
N GLY A 184 -9.14 -7.21 -23.24
CA GLY A 184 -9.47 -7.53 -24.66
C GLY A 184 -10.90 -7.98 -24.90
N ILE A 185 -11.67 -8.26 -23.85
CA ILE A 185 -13.05 -8.74 -23.93
C ILE A 185 -14.09 -7.58 -23.87
N PHE A 186 -13.65 -6.35 -23.60
CA PHE A 186 -14.60 -5.24 -23.38
C PHE A 186 -14.90 -4.37 -24.60
N TYR A 187 -14.31 -4.64 -25.77
CA TYR A 187 -14.57 -3.89 -27.01
C TYR A 187 -15.22 -4.75 -28.10
N GLY A 188 -16.29 -5.39 -27.78
CA GLY A 188 -17.19 -6.05 -28.74
C GLY A 188 -18.62 -5.83 -28.33
N THR A 189 -19.27 -4.88 -28.97
CA THR A 189 -20.74 -4.74 -29.19
C THR A 189 -21.65 -5.26 -28.06
N GLY A 190 -22.31 -4.32 -27.40
CA GLY A 190 -23.53 -4.41 -26.63
C GLY A 190 -24.17 -5.78 -26.43
N ASN A 191 -23.88 -6.42 -25.31
CA ASN A 191 -24.82 -7.28 -24.60
C ASN A 191 -24.23 -7.56 -23.21
N PHE A 192 -24.98 -7.18 -22.21
CA PHE A 192 -24.73 -7.51 -20.80
C PHE A 192 -24.97 -9.00 -20.60
N GLU A 193 -23.97 -9.83 -20.69
CA GLU A 193 -24.06 -11.21 -20.22
C GLU A 193 -22.98 -11.54 -19.20
N LYS A 194 -23.45 -12.17 -18.18
CA LYS A 194 -22.90 -12.59 -16.90
C LYS A 194 -21.46 -13.11 -16.95
N PHE A 195 -20.61 -12.55 -16.09
CA PHE A 195 -19.32 -13.14 -15.75
C PHE A 195 -19.50 -14.32 -14.78
N PRO A 196 -18.91 -15.48 -15.03
CA PRO A 196 -18.68 -16.47 -14.00
C PRO A 196 -17.42 -16.06 -13.22
N VAL A 197 -17.61 -15.94 -11.91
CA VAL A 197 -16.53 -15.83 -10.93
C VAL A 197 -16.06 -17.24 -10.62
N PRO A 198 -14.76 -17.57 -10.73
CA PRO A 198 -14.22 -18.70 -10.02
C PRO A 198 -13.86 -18.33 -8.59
#